data_f3078cba955c3ef3106975f704eea6e0
#
_entry.id   f3078cba955c3ef3106975f704eea6e0
#
_cell.length_a   1.000
_cell.length_b   1.000
_cell.length_c   1.000
_cell.angle_alpha   90.00
_cell.angle_beta   90.00
_cell.angle_gamma   90.00
#
_symmetry.space_group_name_H-M   'P 1'
#
loop_
_entity.id
_entity.type
_entity.pdbx_description
1 polymer ?
#
loop_
_entity_poly.entity_id
_entity_poly.type
_entity_poly.pdbx_seq_one_letter_code
_entity_poly.pdbx_strand_id
1 'polypeptide(L)' 'MDTFTTHITFRSGDTHKEDPITADKLGSTISRLLHGPAASIGMIKEVKIVDQMDCIVFLARDNNVVFPPQNNSQK' A
#
# COMPACT_ATOMS: atom_id res chain seq x y z
N MET A 1 -6.44 -20.11 -2.24
CA MET A 1 -5.44 -19.14 -2.72
C MET A 1 -5.61 -17.82 -1.94
N ASP A 2 -4.52 -17.33 -1.41
CA ASP A 2 -4.58 -16.12 -0.61
C ASP A 2 -4.71 -14.88 -1.50
N THR A 3 -5.60 -14.00 -1.09
CA THR A 3 -5.77 -12.72 -1.78
C THR A 3 -5.56 -11.59 -0.80
N PHE A 4 -5.28 -10.42 -1.36
CA PHE A 4 -4.96 -9.23 -0.58
C PHE A 4 -5.75 -8.06 -1.13
N THR A 5 -6.27 -7.23 -0.24
CA THR A 5 -7.08 -6.08 -0.63
C THR A 5 -6.34 -4.79 -0.31
N THR A 6 -6.29 -3.90 -1.29
CA THR A 6 -5.61 -2.62 -1.14
C THR A 6 -6.62 -1.53 -0.84
N HIS A 7 -6.35 -0.76 0.22
CA HIS A 7 -7.15 0.41 0.58
C HIS A 7 -6.28 1.65 0.44
N ILE A 8 -6.75 2.62 -0.31
CA ILE A 8 -6.02 3.85 -0.58
C ILE A 8 -6.80 5.01 0.02
N THR A 9 -6.12 5.85 0.80
CA THR A 9 -6.70 7.09 1.30
C THR A 9 -6.00 8.25 0.62
N PHE A 10 -6.78 9.12 0.00
CA PHE A 10 -6.25 10.29 -0.68
C PHE A 10 -6.24 11.50 0.27
N ARG A 11 -5.41 12.48 -0.05
CA ARG A 11 -5.31 13.68 0.79
C ARG A 11 -6.61 14.48 0.84
N SER A 12 -7.47 14.30 -0.15
CA SER A 12 -8.79 14.91 -0.16
C SER A 12 -9.73 14.33 0.90
N GLY A 13 -9.35 13.18 1.48
CA GLY A 13 -10.21 12.46 2.40
C GLY A 13 -10.97 11.31 1.76
N ASP A 14 -10.95 11.24 0.44
CA ASP A 14 -11.59 10.14 -0.26
C ASP A 14 -10.83 8.84 -0.05
N THR A 15 -11.54 7.72 -0.12
CA THR A 15 -10.94 6.40 0.00
C THR A 15 -11.31 5.58 -1.23
N HIS A 16 -10.43 4.64 -1.57
CA HIS A 16 -10.65 3.74 -2.69
C HIS A 16 -10.18 2.35 -2.29
N LYS A 17 -11.02 1.36 -2.57
CA LYS A 17 -10.70 -0.04 -2.31
C LYS A 17 -10.56 -0.74 -3.64
N GLU A 18 -9.39 -1.31 -3.89
CA GLU A 18 -9.14 -2.03 -5.13
C GLU A 18 -9.61 -3.47 -5.05
N ASP A 19 -9.76 -4.10 -6.21
CA ASP A 19 -10.13 -5.51 -6.26
C ASP A 19 -9.02 -6.35 -5.63
N PRO A 20 -9.39 -7.49 -5.00
CA PRO A 20 -8.38 -8.37 -4.40
C PRO A 20 -7.37 -8.86 -5.43
N ILE A 21 -6.13 -8.98 -5.00
CA ILE A 21 -5.04 -9.46 -5.84
C ILE A 21 -4.34 -10.64 -5.16
N THR A 22 -3.62 -11.43 -5.94
CA THR A 22 -2.82 -12.53 -5.43
C THR A 22 -1.43 -12.03 -5.02
N ALA A 23 -0.70 -12.87 -4.27
CA ALA A 23 0.59 -12.48 -3.71
C ALA A 23 1.61 -12.07 -4.78
N ASP A 24 1.56 -12.71 -5.94
CA ASP A 24 2.49 -12.41 -7.03
C ASP A 24 2.32 -11.00 -7.59
N LYS A 25 1.21 -10.35 -7.29
CA LYS A 25 0.95 -8.98 -7.77
C LYS A 25 1.21 -7.90 -6.73
N LEU A 26 1.58 -8.32 -5.51
CA LEU A 26 1.80 -7.36 -4.42
C LEU A 26 2.92 -6.38 -4.75
N GLY A 27 4.05 -6.88 -5.23
CA GLY A 27 5.20 -6.03 -5.52
C GLY A 27 4.90 -4.96 -6.55
N SER A 28 4.25 -5.37 -7.67
CA SER A 28 3.93 -4.42 -8.72
C SER A 28 2.87 -3.42 -8.27
N THR A 29 1.92 -3.85 -7.46
CA THR A 29 0.89 -2.95 -6.93
C THR A 29 1.49 -1.93 -5.98
N ILE A 30 2.37 -2.35 -5.09
CA ILE A 30 3.05 -1.44 -4.16
C ILE A 30 3.90 -0.44 -4.94
N SER A 31 4.64 -0.92 -5.93
CA SER A 31 5.49 -0.04 -6.75
C SER A 31 4.64 0.99 -7.49
N ARG A 32 3.52 0.57 -8.08
CA ARG A 32 2.62 1.47 -8.77
C ARG A 32 2.09 2.55 -7.85
N LEU A 33 1.73 2.17 -6.62
CA LEU A 33 1.12 3.11 -5.68
C LEU A 33 2.14 4.06 -5.05
N LEU A 34 3.37 3.61 -4.84
CA LEU A 34 4.40 4.45 -4.21
C LEU A 34 5.17 5.29 -5.22
N HIS A 35 5.29 4.80 -6.45
CA HIS A 35 6.13 5.46 -7.46
C HIS A 35 5.36 5.87 -8.72
N GLY A 36 4.05 5.63 -8.73
CA GLY A 36 3.23 5.97 -9.89
C GLY A 36 2.81 7.42 -9.92
N PRO A 37 1.98 7.80 -10.91
CA PRO A 37 1.58 9.20 -11.10
C PRO A 37 0.88 9.82 -9.91
N ALA A 38 -0.02 9.09 -9.25
CA ALA A 38 -0.76 9.64 -8.11
C ALA A 38 0.16 9.94 -6.94
N ALA A 39 1.15 9.07 -6.69
CA ALA A 39 2.11 9.29 -5.62
C ALA A 39 3.03 10.46 -5.94
N SER A 40 3.46 10.58 -7.19
CA SER A 40 4.42 11.62 -7.58
C SER A 40 3.81 13.02 -7.49
N ILE A 41 2.49 13.15 -7.60
CA ILE A 41 1.83 14.46 -7.43
C ILE A 41 1.27 14.63 -6.02
N GLY A 42 1.58 13.71 -5.11
CA GLY A 42 1.24 13.84 -3.71
C GLY A 42 -0.22 13.65 -3.35
N MET A 43 -0.97 12.94 -4.18
CA MET A 43 -2.40 12.73 -3.92
C MET A 43 -2.68 11.66 -2.87
N ILE A 44 -1.76 10.74 -2.67
CA ILE A 44 -1.98 9.60 -1.79
C ILE A 44 -1.47 9.91 -0.39
N LYS A 45 -2.37 9.80 0.59
CA LYS A 45 -2.02 9.97 1.99
C LYS A 45 -1.60 8.66 2.63
N GLU A 46 -2.34 7.58 2.36
CA GLU A 46 -2.08 6.28 2.98
C GLU A 46 -2.42 5.15 2.03
N VAL A 47 -1.59 4.11 2.06
CA VAL A 47 -1.85 2.85 1.36
C VAL A 47 -1.80 1.74 2.39
N LYS A 48 -2.86 0.95 2.48
CA LYS A 48 -2.94 -0.17 3.40
C LYS A 48 -3.36 -1.41 2.63
N ILE A 49 -2.62 -2.51 2.78
CA ILE A 49 -2.97 -3.79 2.17
C ILE A 49 -3.20 -4.79 3.28
N VAL A 50 -4.34 -5.48 3.21
CA VAL A 50 -4.72 -6.47 4.22
C VAL A 50 -4.93 -7.82 3.54
N ASP A 51 -4.77 -8.90 4.32
CA ASP A 51 -5.03 -10.24 3.85
C ASP A 51 -6.50 -10.62 4.06
N GLN A 52 -6.83 -11.89 3.84
CA GLN A 52 -8.20 -12.37 3.96
C GLN A 52 -8.72 -12.35 5.40
N MET A 53 -7.80 -12.30 6.36
CA MET A 53 -8.15 -12.24 7.78
C MET A 53 -8.16 -10.80 8.29
N ASP A 54 -8.08 -9.85 7.39
CA ASP A 54 -8.07 -8.42 7.71
C ASP A 54 -6.82 -7.98 8.46
N CYS A 55 -5.76 -8.76 8.37
CA CYS A 55 -4.48 -8.42 8.97
C CYS A 55 -3.66 -7.57 8.01
N ILE A 56 -3.06 -6.50 8.52
CA ILE A 56 -2.25 -5.62 7.70
C ILE A 56 -0.96 -6.32 7.27
N VAL A 57 -0.72 -6.38 5.96
CA VAL A 57 0.52 -6.94 5.42
C VAL A 57 1.42 -5.84 4.86
N PHE A 58 0.86 -4.65 4.60
CA PHE A 58 1.63 -3.50 4.12
C PHE A 58 0.91 -2.22 4.51
N LEU A 59 1.67 -1.24 4.96
CA LEU A 59 1.14 0.08 5.31
C LEU A 59 2.16 1.14 4.98
N ALA A 60 1.75 2.16 4.24
CA ALA A 60 2.58 3.32 3.93
C ALA A 60 1.78 4.59 4.17
N ARG A 61 2.42 5.62 4.72
CA ARG A 61 1.83 6.93 4.92
C ARG A 61 2.77 7.99 4.38
N ASP A 62 2.20 8.96 3.66
CA ASP A 62 2.98 10.04 3.07
C ASP A 62 4.16 9.50 2.29
N ASN A 63 3.94 8.41 1.56
CA ASN A 63 4.91 7.74 0.71
C ASN A 63 6.06 7.08 1.48
N ASN A 64 5.92 6.91 2.78
CA ASN A 64 6.91 6.23 3.62
C ASN A 64 6.33 4.92 4.13
N VAL A 65 7.09 3.83 3.98
CA VAL A 65 6.65 2.52 4.42
C VAL A 65 6.68 2.46 5.95
N VAL A 66 5.53 2.16 6.54
CA VAL A 66 5.38 2.04 7.99
C VAL A 66 5.44 0.57 8.42
N PHE A 67 4.85 -0.30 7.61
CA PHE A 67 4.83 -1.72 7.91
C PHE A 67 4.96 -2.52 6.61
N PRO A 68 5.80 -3.52 6.51
CA PRO A 68 6.72 -3.97 7.56
C PRO A 68 7.78 -2.91 7.84
N PRO A 69 8.31 -2.87 9.08
CA PRO A 69 9.31 -1.86 9.41
C PRO A 69 10.53 -1.96 8.51
N GLN A 70 11.02 -0.81 8.06
CA GLN A 70 12.23 -0.77 7.25
C GLN A 70 13.44 -0.82 8.18
N ASN A 71 14.22 -1.86 8.04
CA ASN A 71 15.44 -2.02 8.84
C ASN A 71 16.65 -1.67 7.99
N ASN A 72 17.05 -0.43 8.02
CA ASN A 72 18.13 0.10 7.19
C ASN A 72 19.47 0.11 7.88
N SER A 73 19.57 -0.28 9.10
CA SER A 73 20.80 -0.21 9.84
C SER A 73 21.86 -1.14 9.27
N GLN A 74 21.74 -1.18 9.20
CA GLN A 74 22.35 -1.53 9.19
C GLN A 74 23.02 -1.70 9.34
N LYS A 75 23.29 -1.69 9.51
CA LYS A 75 23.73 -1.69 9.57
C LYS A 75 24.15 -1.63 9.75
#